data_0ffbed4d57cc1d9d19e48f959a6e0373
#
_entry.id   0ffbed4d57cc1d9d19e48f959a6e0373
#
_cell.length_a   1.000
_cell.length_b   1.000
_cell.length_c   1.000
_cell.angle_alpha   90.00
_cell.angle_beta   90.00
_cell.angle_gamma   90.00
#
_symmetry.space_group_name_H-M   'P 1'
#
loop_
_entity.id
_entity.type
_entity.pdbx_description
1 polymer ?
#
loop_
_entity_poly.entity_id
_entity_poly.type
_entity_poly.pdbx_seq_one_letter_code
_entity_poly.pdbx_strand_id
1 'polypeptide(L)'
;MKIAEFINAKTIEHMRLEISESGGNEVFFRGIPDGEGIVSEVEVIARGNSSSVAALLNMMRKNEVIIHNHPSGVLIPSDEDVSISSMYGEVGGASYIVNNAVDDIYVIVPLKEFIKIDIDEYFGENGVIHKNFGKFEVRREQYEMAKLIENSMNENKKLIVEAGTGTGKTIAYLLPTLLYAIENNLKVIVSTNTINLQEQLVNKDIPLLKKIIDEDFNYQIVKGRGN
;
A
#
# COMPACT_ATOMS: atom_id res chain seq x y z
N MET A 1 2.62 -25.05 1.28
CA MET A 1 3.53 -23.98 0.73
C MET A 1 4.85 -24.07 1.51
N LYS A 2 6.00 -23.76 0.89
CA LYS A 2 7.25 -23.76 1.65
C LYS A 2 7.36 -22.47 2.46
N ILE A 3 7.44 -22.56 3.77
CA ILE A 3 7.47 -21.39 4.66
C ILE A 3 8.61 -20.42 4.33
N ALA A 4 9.73 -20.92 3.81
CA ALA A 4 10.87 -20.09 3.39
C ALA A 4 10.59 -19.13 2.22
N GLU A 5 9.46 -19.30 1.52
CA GLU A 5 8.99 -18.39 0.48
C GLU A 5 8.29 -17.15 1.08
N PHE A 6 7.94 -17.18 2.36
CA PHE A 6 7.19 -16.15 3.07
C PHE A 6 7.93 -15.52 4.23
N ILE A 7 8.80 -16.31 4.92
CA ILE A 7 9.48 -15.89 6.15
C ILE A 7 10.94 -16.36 6.08
N ASN A 8 11.89 -15.48 6.35
CA ASN A 8 13.30 -15.87 6.33
C ASN A 8 13.70 -16.75 7.53
N ALA A 9 14.79 -17.47 7.40
CA ALA A 9 15.23 -18.46 8.39
C ALA A 9 15.47 -17.86 9.79
N LYS A 10 16.06 -16.66 9.87
CA LYS A 10 16.32 -15.96 11.13
C LYS A 10 15.02 -15.60 11.86
N THR A 11 14.04 -15.14 11.12
CA THR A 11 12.71 -14.76 11.65
C THR A 11 11.95 -16.00 12.13
N ILE A 12 12.03 -17.12 11.38
CA ILE A 12 11.46 -18.41 11.79
C ILE A 12 12.02 -18.85 13.15
N GLU A 13 13.33 -18.77 13.34
CA GLU A 13 14.00 -19.11 14.59
C GLU A 13 13.52 -18.23 15.76
N HIS A 14 13.39 -16.91 15.52
CA HIS A 14 12.89 -15.98 16.52
C HIS A 14 11.43 -16.30 16.89
N MET A 15 10.57 -16.57 15.93
CA MET A 15 9.17 -16.95 16.19
C MET A 15 9.07 -18.24 17.00
N ARG A 16 9.88 -19.26 16.69
CA ARG A 16 9.92 -20.51 17.46
C ARG A 16 10.26 -20.27 18.93
N LEU A 17 11.24 -19.41 19.18
CA LEU A 17 11.64 -19.05 20.55
C LEU A 17 10.48 -18.39 21.28
N GLU A 18 9.86 -17.39 20.72
CA GLU A 18 8.75 -16.64 21.30
C GLU A 18 7.52 -17.52 21.59
N ILE A 19 7.19 -18.45 20.69
CA ILE A 19 6.11 -19.43 20.86
C ILE A 19 6.47 -20.42 22.00
N SER A 20 7.70 -20.88 22.06
CA SER A 20 8.18 -21.76 23.12
C SER A 20 8.13 -21.09 24.50
N GLU A 21 8.57 -19.83 24.59
CA GLU A 21 8.51 -19.03 25.82
C GLU A 21 7.08 -18.76 26.29
N SER A 22 6.12 -18.73 25.38
CA SER A 22 4.69 -18.63 25.71
C SER A 22 4.07 -19.97 26.16
N GLY A 23 4.88 -21.03 26.29
CA GLY A 23 4.41 -22.37 26.61
C GLY A 23 3.62 -23.02 25.47
N GLY A 24 3.84 -22.59 24.22
CA GLY A 24 3.12 -23.07 23.04
C GLY A 24 1.72 -22.48 22.87
N ASN A 25 1.35 -21.49 23.69
CA ASN A 25 0.11 -20.74 23.51
C ASN A 25 0.18 -19.87 22.26
N GLU A 26 -0.98 -19.35 21.86
CA GLU A 26 -1.08 -18.47 20.71
C GLU A 26 -0.29 -17.17 20.92
N VAL A 27 0.53 -16.83 19.93
CA VAL A 27 1.33 -15.61 19.87
C VAL A 27 1.02 -14.90 18.55
N PHE A 28 0.72 -13.61 18.64
CA PHE A 28 0.53 -12.75 17.48
C PHE A 28 1.79 -11.94 17.22
N PHE A 29 2.21 -11.97 15.98
CA PHE A 29 3.38 -11.24 15.49
C PHE A 29 2.97 -10.21 14.45
N ARG A 30 3.63 -9.09 14.48
CA ARG A 30 3.70 -8.14 13.39
C ARG A 30 4.95 -8.44 12.59
N GLY A 31 4.79 -8.87 11.35
CA GLY A 31 5.86 -9.16 10.42
C GLY A 31 6.14 -7.96 9.50
N ILE A 32 7.42 -7.66 9.32
CA ILE A 32 7.90 -6.61 8.42
C ILE A 32 8.60 -7.30 7.26
N PRO A 33 8.02 -7.24 6.04
CA PRO A 33 8.64 -7.79 4.85
C PRO A 33 9.82 -6.93 4.37
N ASP A 34 10.77 -7.59 3.71
CA ASP A 34 11.85 -6.93 2.96
C ASP A 34 11.38 -6.50 1.55
N GLY A 35 12.34 -6.07 0.72
CA GLY A 35 12.08 -5.61 -0.64
C GLY A 35 11.63 -6.72 -1.61
N GLU A 36 11.73 -7.99 -1.22
CA GLU A 36 11.29 -9.17 -1.98
C GLU A 36 9.94 -9.70 -1.46
N GLY A 37 9.36 -9.06 -0.43
CA GLY A 37 8.10 -9.48 0.17
C GLY A 37 8.23 -10.62 1.19
N ILE A 38 9.46 -11.00 1.57
CA ILE A 38 9.74 -12.02 2.57
C ILE A 38 9.79 -11.37 3.94
N VAL A 39 9.04 -11.89 4.93
CA VAL A 39 9.06 -11.38 6.30
C VAL A 39 10.47 -11.58 6.89
N SER A 40 11.17 -10.48 7.09
CA SER A 40 12.57 -10.43 7.53
C SER A 40 12.73 -10.06 9.00
N GLU A 41 11.69 -9.45 9.59
CA GLU A 41 11.64 -9.09 11.02
C GLU A 41 10.25 -9.36 11.56
N VAL A 42 10.17 -9.71 12.85
CA VAL A 42 8.90 -9.85 13.59
C VAL A 42 8.98 -9.18 14.95
N GLU A 43 7.85 -8.63 15.38
CA GLU A 43 7.61 -8.09 16.71
C GLU A 43 6.41 -8.81 17.32
N VAL A 44 6.54 -9.28 18.58
CA VAL A 44 5.40 -9.84 19.31
C VAL A 44 4.46 -8.71 19.71
N ILE A 45 3.21 -8.80 19.28
CA ILE A 45 2.18 -7.78 19.54
C ILE A 45 1.12 -8.23 20.54
N ALA A 46 0.91 -9.53 20.66
CA ALA A 46 0.03 -10.10 21.70
C ALA A 46 0.38 -11.55 22.01
N ARG A 47 0.01 -12.01 23.21
CA ARG A 47 0.08 -13.40 23.66
C ARG A 47 -1.26 -13.78 24.29
N GLY A 48 -1.80 -14.95 23.95
CA GLY A 48 -3.09 -15.44 24.45
C GLY A 48 -4.29 -14.93 23.65
N ASN A 49 -5.47 -15.05 24.18
CA ASN A 49 -6.80 -14.96 23.51
C ASN A 49 -7.00 -13.82 22.51
N SER A 50 -7.83 -14.10 21.53
CA SER A 50 -8.33 -13.25 20.44
C SER A 50 -8.93 -11.88 20.87
N SER A 51 -9.27 -11.67 22.15
CA SER A 51 -9.74 -10.36 22.65
C SER A 51 -8.68 -9.24 22.59
N SER A 52 -7.41 -9.57 22.37
CA SER A 52 -6.34 -8.61 22.12
C SER A 52 -6.34 -8.06 20.68
N VAL A 53 -7.09 -8.69 19.79
CA VAL A 53 -7.05 -8.45 18.34
C VAL A 53 -7.61 -7.09 17.94
N ALA A 54 -8.61 -6.55 18.64
CA ALA A 54 -9.13 -5.22 18.34
C ALA A 54 -8.08 -4.10 18.56
N ALA A 55 -7.13 -4.31 19.49
CA ALA A 55 -5.99 -3.41 19.69
C ALA A 55 -4.96 -3.55 18.56
N LEU A 56 -4.85 -4.74 17.96
CA LEU A 56 -3.90 -5.04 16.88
C LEU A 56 -4.22 -4.26 15.60
N LEU A 57 -5.51 -4.11 15.25
CA LEU A 57 -5.93 -3.40 14.03
C LEU A 57 -5.48 -1.94 14.00
N ASN A 58 -5.35 -1.30 15.18
CA ASN A 58 -4.88 0.09 15.27
C ASN A 58 -3.36 0.25 15.14
N MET A 59 -2.60 -0.83 15.28
CA MET A 59 -1.13 -0.83 15.26
C MET A 59 -0.55 -1.20 13.90
N MET A 60 -1.36 -1.80 13.03
CA MET A 60 -0.89 -2.39 11.78
C MET A 60 -0.85 -1.37 10.63
N ARG A 61 0.14 -1.52 9.78
CA ARG A 61 0.38 -0.64 8.63
C ARG A 61 0.21 -1.41 7.33
N LYS A 62 -0.01 -0.68 6.26
CA LYS A 62 0.05 -1.20 4.89
C LYS A 62 1.39 -1.91 4.66
N ASN A 63 1.36 -3.02 3.93
CA ASN A 63 2.53 -3.86 3.61
C ASN A 63 3.20 -4.55 4.82
N GLU A 64 2.51 -4.66 5.94
CA GLU A 64 2.92 -5.51 7.07
C GLU A 64 2.11 -6.80 7.08
N VAL A 65 2.56 -7.79 7.84
CA VAL A 65 1.93 -9.11 7.92
C VAL A 65 1.52 -9.40 9.35
N ILE A 66 0.26 -9.74 9.60
CA ILE A 66 -0.13 -10.38 10.85
C ILE A 66 0.19 -11.87 10.73
N ILE A 67 0.93 -12.39 11.70
CA ILE A 67 1.21 -13.82 11.78
C ILE A 67 0.83 -14.30 13.16
N HIS A 68 0.12 -15.42 13.27
CA HIS A 68 -0.11 -16.07 14.54
C HIS A 68 0.06 -17.59 14.42
N ASN A 69 0.40 -18.24 15.53
CA ASN A 69 0.47 -19.68 15.55
C ASN A 69 -0.83 -20.30 16.05
N HIS A 70 -1.20 -21.45 15.49
CA HIS A 70 -2.24 -22.31 16.02
C HIS A 70 -1.62 -23.40 16.90
N PRO A 71 -1.85 -23.38 18.25
CA PRO A 71 -1.30 -24.37 19.18
C PRO A 71 -1.70 -25.81 18.87
N SER A 72 -2.87 -25.99 18.24
CA SER A 72 -3.36 -27.29 17.81
C SER A 72 -2.59 -27.89 16.62
N GLY A 73 -1.78 -27.09 15.94
CA GLY A 73 -1.12 -27.45 14.68
C GLY A 73 -2.04 -27.48 13.46
N VAL A 74 -3.33 -27.20 13.63
CA VAL A 74 -4.31 -27.11 12.52
C VAL A 74 -4.25 -25.69 11.96
N LEU A 75 -3.89 -25.55 10.70
CA LEU A 75 -3.72 -24.23 10.05
C LEU A 75 -5.01 -23.68 9.40
N ILE A 76 -6.13 -24.38 9.56
CA ILE A 76 -7.42 -23.90 9.03
C ILE A 76 -7.84 -22.67 9.85
N PRO A 77 -8.08 -21.51 9.18
CA PRO A 77 -8.50 -20.31 9.88
C PRO A 77 -9.87 -20.47 10.53
N SER A 78 -10.06 -19.88 11.69
CA SER A 78 -11.39 -19.68 12.30
C SER A 78 -12.16 -18.57 11.59
N ASP A 79 -13.46 -18.45 11.87
CA ASP A 79 -14.28 -17.34 11.35
C ASP A 79 -13.74 -15.98 11.84
N GLU A 80 -13.19 -15.93 13.03
CA GLU A 80 -12.55 -14.74 13.60
C GLU A 80 -11.27 -14.38 12.84
N ASP A 81 -10.43 -15.37 12.52
CA ASP A 81 -9.22 -15.15 11.72
C ASP A 81 -9.55 -14.61 10.34
N VAL A 82 -10.58 -15.17 9.69
CA VAL A 82 -11.03 -14.72 8.37
C VAL A 82 -11.55 -13.28 8.45
N SER A 83 -12.35 -12.96 9.47
CA SER A 83 -12.91 -11.61 9.65
C SER A 83 -11.82 -10.56 9.83
N ILE A 84 -10.86 -10.83 10.73
CA ILE A 84 -9.73 -9.92 11.00
C ILE A 84 -8.83 -9.78 9.78
N SER A 85 -8.52 -10.91 9.15
CA SER A 85 -7.68 -10.93 7.95
C SER A 85 -8.30 -10.16 6.79
N SER A 86 -9.63 -10.24 6.63
CA SER A 86 -10.36 -9.46 5.62
C SER A 86 -10.23 -7.96 5.87
N MET A 87 -10.50 -7.52 7.10
CA MET A 87 -10.37 -6.09 7.47
C MET A 87 -8.95 -5.60 7.26
N TYR A 88 -7.96 -6.43 7.56
CA TYR A 88 -6.55 -6.09 7.40
C TYR A 88 -6.12 -6.06 5.93
N GLY A 89 -6.62 -6.98 5.13
CA GLY A 89 -6.41 -7.01 3.69
C GLY A 89 -6.95 -5.77 2.97
N GLU A 90 -8.07 -5.19 3.46
CA GLU A 90 -8.63 -3.95 2.91
C GLU A 90 -7.68 -2.74 3.06
N VAL A 91 -6.86 -2.73 4.11
CA VAL A 91 -5.85 -1.68 4.31
C VAL A 91 -4.49 -2.00 3.70
N GLY A 92 -4.38 -3.13 2.99
CA GLY A 92 -3.17 -3.54 2.26
C GLY A 92 -2.18 -4.33 3.10
N GLY A 93 -2.64 -4.97 4.18
CA GLY A 93 -1.85 -5.91 4.97
C GLY A 93 -2.05 -7.36 4.53
N ALA A 94 -1.19 -8.26 5.02
CA ALA A 94 -1.27 -9.70 4.80
C ALA A 94 -1.50 -10.45 6.12
N SER A 95 -1.99 -11.69 6.04
CA SER A 95 -2.28 -12.49 7.22
C SER A 95 -1.91 -13.95 7.01
N TYR A 96 -1.11 -14.50 7.92
CA TYR A 96 -0.61 -15.87 7.88
C TYR A 96 -0.87 -16.59 9.20
N ILE A 97 -1.15 -17.90 9.10
CA ILE A 97 -1.19 -18.81 10.23
C ILE A 97 0.01 -19.76 10.12
N VAL A 98 0.67 -20.02 11.23
CA VAL A 98 1.76 -21.01 11.34
C VAL A 98 1.47 -22.03 12.43
N ASN A 99 2.12 -23.19 12.38
CA ASN A 99 2.13 -24.11 13.51
C ASN A 99 3.19 -23.71 14.55
N ASN A 100 3.20 -24.35 15.73
CA ASN A 100 4.15 -24.03 16.79
C ASN A 100 5.62 -24.29 16.40
N ALA A 101 5.87 -25.23 15.48
CA ALA A 101 7.21 -25.51 14.97
C ALA A 101 7.67 -24.48 13.90
N VAL A 102 6.78 -23.62 13.45
CA VAL A 102 7.00 -22.64 12.38
C VAL A 102 7.69 -23.31 11.18
N ASP A 103 7.14 -24.45 10.75
CA ASP A 103 7.62 -25.21 9.59
C ASP A 103 6.51 -25.41 8.53
N ASP A 104 5.27 -25.05 8.89
CA ASP A 104 4.13 -25.04 7.97
C ASP A 104 3.37 -23.71 8.07
N ILE A 105 2.77 -23.25 6.96
CA ILE A 105 2.13 -21.95 6.83
C ILE A 105 0.84 -22.03 6.02
N TYR A 106 -0.18 -21.32 6.47
CA TYR A 106 -1.38 -21.03 5.71
C TYR A 106 -1.52 -19.52 5.49
N VAL A 107 -1.64 -19.12 4.24
CA VAL A 107 -1.82 -17.72 3.84
C VAL A 107 -3.32 -17.45 3.71
N ILE A 108 -3.88 -16.64 4.63
CA ILE A 108 -5.29 -16.23 4.57
C ILE A 108 -5.42 -15.07 3.57
N VAL A 109 -4.58 -14.04 3.72
CA VAL A 109 -4.47 -12.91 2.82
C VAL A 109 -3.01 -12.76 2.41
N PRO A 110 -2.68 -12.90 1.12
CA PRO A 110 -1.31 -12.75 0.65
C PRO A 110 -0.85 -11.29 0.77
N LEU A 111 0.47 -11.09 0.94
CA LEU A 111 1.07 -9.78 0.82
C LEU A 111 0.83 -9.26 -0.61
N LYS A 112 0.29 -8.05 -0.71
CA LYS A 112 0.04 -7.44 -2.01
C LYS A 112 1.36 -6.82 -2.50
N GLU A 113 1.90 -7.37 -3.57
CA GLU A 113 2.96 -6.70 -4.31
C GLU A 113 2.38 -5.47 -5.00
N PHE A 114 3.04 -4.32 -4.79
CA PHE A 114 2.67 -3.09 -5.48
C PHE A 114 3.55 -2.93 -6.70
N ILE A 115 2.90 -2.76 -7.86
CA ILE A 115 3.55 -2.46 -9.13
C ILE A 115 4.13 -1.04 -9.03
N LYS A 116 5.43 -0.93 -9.25
CA LYS A 116 6.11 0.37 -9.33
C LYS A 116 5.76 1.05 -10.64
N ILE A 117 5.56 2.35 -10.58
CA ILE A 117 5.33 3.17 -11.76
C ILE A 117 6.62 3.85 -12.20
N ASP A 118 6.68 4.21 -13.49
CA ASP A 118 7.71 5.07 -14.07
C ASP A 118 7.02 6.19 -14.87
N ILE A 119 7.32 7.44 -14.49
CA ILE A 119 6.74 8.62 -15.16
C ILE A 119 7.60 9.16 -16.29
N ASP A 120 8.80 8.64 -16.52
CA ASP A 120 9.73 9.18 -17.48
C ASP A 120 9.20 9.09 -18.91
N GLU A 121 8.42 8.05 -19.22
CA GLU A 121 7.74 7.91 -20.51
C GLU A 121 6.68 8.99 -20.76
N TYR A 122 6.16 9.62 -19.71
CA TYR A 122 5.14 10.67 -19.82
C TYR A 122 5.76 12.06 -19.95
N PHE A 123 6.85 12.34 -19.22
CA PHE A 123 7.46 13.67 -19.12
C PHE A 123 8.67 13.90 -20.06
N GLY A 124 9.19 12.88 -20.71
CA GLY A 124 10.35 12.98 -21.61
C GLY A 124 10.10 13.87 -22.83
N GLU A 125 11.14 14.29 -23.52
CA GLU A 125 11.05 15.12 -24.75
C GLU A 125 10.17 14.50 -25.84
N ASN A 126 10.12 13.18 -25.91
CA ASN A 126 9.23 12.41 -26.77
C ASN A 126 8.12 11.71 -25.98
N GLY A 127 7.86 12.16 -24.76
CA GLY A 127 6.89 11.54 -23.86
C GLY A 127 5.45 11.70 -24.31
N VAL A 128 4.57 10.95 -23.66
CA VAL A 128 3.13 10.93 -23.98
C VAL A 128 2.51 12.33 -23.88
N ILE A 129 2.92 13.15 -22.91
CA ILE A 129 2.45 14.53 -22.75
C ILE A 129 2.81 15.37 -23.97
N HIS A 130 4.07 15.31 -24.42
CA HIS A 130 4.53 16.09 -25.57
C HIS A 130 3.84 15.66 -26.87
N LYS A 131 3.66 14.37 -27.10
CA LYS A 131 2.96 13.83 -28.28
C LYS A 131 1.51 14.26 -28.37
N ASN A 132 0.81 14.31 -27.22
CA ASN A 132 -0.61 14.67 -27.19
C ASN A 132 -0.86 16.19 -27.21
N PHE A 133 0.08 16.99 -26.72
CA PHE A 133 -0.12 18.43 -26.52
C PHE A 133 0.99 19.30 -27.14
N GLY A 134 1.65 18.88 -28.19
CA GLY A 134 2.72 19.48 -28.99
C GLY A 134 3.32 20.86 -28.61
N LYS A 135 2.57 21.71 -27.89
CA LYS A 135 2.99 22.99 -27.32
C LYS A 135 3.11 22.95 -25.79
N PHE A 136 2.95 21.77 -25.16
CA PHE A 136 3.10 21.64 -23.73
C PHE A 136 4.57 21.55 -23.38
N GLU A 137 5.11 22.61 -22.82
CA GLU A 137 6.46 22.65 -22.32
C GLU A 137 6.48 22.07 -20.90
N VAL A 138 7.10 20.92 -20.77
CA VAL A 138 7.34 20.32 -19.45
C VAL A 138 8.37 21.18 -18.71
N ARG A 139 7.94 21.75 -17.58
CA ARG A 139 8.83 22.54 -16.74
C ARG A 139 9.65 21.62 -15.84
N ARG A 140 10.91 21.96 -15.65
CA ARG A 140 11.82 21.19 -14.83
C ARG A 140 11.27 20.93 -13.42
N GLU A 141 10.72 21.97 -12.78
CA GLU A 141 10.14 21.88 -11.43
C GLU A 141 8.90 20.97 -11.38
N GLN A 142 8.14 20.94 -12.47
CA GLN A 142 6.99 20.04 -12.61
C GLN A 142 7.43 18.58 -12.65
N TYR A 143 8.44 18.28 -13.45
CA TYR A 143 9.01 16.94 -13.55
C TYR A 143 9.66 16.50 -12.23
N GLU A 144 10.48 17.36 -11.61
CA GLU A 144 11.12 17.07 -10.32
C GLU A 144 10.09 16.76 -9.23
N MET A 145 9.00 17.53 -9.16
CA MET A 145 7.90 17.27 -8.23
C MET A 145 7.22 15.92 -8.51
N ALA A 146 6.93 15.64 -9.77
CA ALA A 146 6.31 14.37 -10.16
C ALA A 146 7.21 13.16 -9.83
N LYS A 147 8.52 13.29 -10.02
CA LYS A 147 9.51 12.24 -9.70
C LYS A 147 9.64 12.01 -8.19
N LEU A 148 9.57 13.05 -7.38
CA LEU A 148 9.51 12.91 -5.92
C LEU A 148 8.26 12.15 -5.46
N ILE A 149 7.12 12.41 -6.09
CA ILE A 149 5.87 11.72 -5.78
C ILE A 149 5.92 10.26 -6.22
N GLU A 150 6.39 9.97 -7.43
CA GLU A 150 6.63 8.61 -7.91
C GLU A 150 7.50 7.82 -6.92
N ASN A 151 8.67 8.35 -6.57
CA ASN A 151 9.58 7.69 -5.63
C ASN A 151 8.93 7.45 -4.27
N SER A 152 8.18 8.45 -3.77
CA SER A 152 7.47 8.34 -2.49
C SER A 152 6.42 7.22 -2.52
N MET A 153 5.70 7.06 -3.63
CA MET A 153 4.71 6.00 -3.81
C MET A 153 5.36 4.63 -3.96
N ASN A 154 6.37 4.54 -4.82
CA ASN A 154 7.10 3.30 -5.08
C ASN A 154 7.82 2.76 -3.84
N GLU A 155 8.22 3.65 -2.91
CA GLU A 155 8.90 3.30 -1.66
C GLU A 155 7.96 3.32 -0.43
N ASN A 156 6.65 3.55 -0.63
CA ASN A 156 5.65 3.66 0.43
C ASN A 156 6.03 4.70 1.52
N LYS A 157 6.54 5.85 1.09
CA LYS A 157 6.97 6.95 1.96
C LYS A 157 5.95 8.08 2.01
N LYS A 158 5.94 8.83 3.11
CA LYS A 158 5.19 10.08 3.22
C LYS A 158 6.01 11.21 2.61
N LEU A 159 5.35 12.10 1.86
CA LEU A 159 5.99 13.22 1.19
C LEU A 159 5.24 14.52 1.50
N ILE A 160 5.99 15.57 1.79
CA ILE A 160 5.51 16.95 1.85
C ILE A 160 6.32 17.75 0.83
N VAL A 161 5.65 18.44 -0.07
CA VAL A 161 6.28 19.23 -1.13
C VAL A 161 5.73 20.64 -1.11
N GLU A 162 6.63 21.61 -1.13
CA GLU A 162 6.31 23.01 -1.40
C GLU A 162 6.74 23.38 -2.83
N ALA A 163 5.82 23.94 -3.60
CA ALA A 163 6.10 24.37 -4.97
C ALA A 163 5.42 25.70 -5.27
N GLY A 164 6.10 26.59 -5.97
CA GLY A 164 5.62 27.92 -6.35
C GLY A 164 4.36 27.93 -7.20
N THR A 165 3.72 29.07 -7.37
CA THR A 165 2.57 29.24 -8.27
C THR A 165 3.03 29.08 -9.73
N GLY A 166 2.17 28.50 -10.57
CA GLY A 166 2.46 28.37 -12.01
C GLY A 166 3.40 27.24 -12.42
N THR A 167 3.89 26.42 -11.49
CA THR A 167 4.79 25.28 -11.78
C THR A 167 4.08 24.06 -12.41
N GLY A 168 2.77 24.08 -12.56
CA GLY A 168 2.02 22.93 -13.09
C GLY A 168 1.80 21.82 -12.07
N LYS A 169 1.72 22.18 -10.79
CA LYS A 169 1.54 21.23 -9.66
C LYS A 169 0.49 20.18 -9.87
N THR A 170 -0.64 20.55 -10.46
CA THR A 170 -1.79 19.64 -10.59
C THR A 170 -1.42 18.39 -11.40
N ILE A 171 -0.81 18.55 -12.55
CA ILE A 171 -0.34 17.41 -13.36
C ILE A 171 0.78 16.68 -12.65
N ALA A 172 1.70 17.42 -12.01
CA ALA A 172 2.84 16.85 -11.31
C ALA A 172 2.44 15.88 -10.19
N TYR A 173 1.31 16.13 -9.48
CA TYR A 173 0.85 15.19 -8.47
C TYR A 173 -0.22 14.21 -8.96
N LEU A 174 -1.13 14.62 -9.84
CA LEU A 174 -2.20 13.74 -10.29
C LEU A 174 -1.70 12.60 -11.17
N LEU A 175 -0.78 12.87 -12.10
CA LEU A 175 -0.33 11.84 -13.04
C LEU A 175 0.31 10.64 -12.33
N PRO A 176 1.38 10.78 -11.53
CA PRO A 176 1.97 9.64 -10.84
C PRO A 176 0.99 8.97 -9.87
N THR A 177 0.13 9.76 -9.21
CA THR A 177 -0.85 9.23 -8.27
C THR A 177 -1.91 8.38 -8.97
N LEU A 178 -2.41 8.82 -10.13
CA LEU A 178 -3.39 8.06 -10.91
C LEU A 178 -2.77 6.80 -11.51
N LEU A 179 -1.58 6.90 -12.10
CA LEU A 179 -0.86 5.72 -12.63
C LEU A 179 -0.67 4.67 -11.53
N TYR A 180 -0.15 5.09 -10.38
CA TYR A 180 0.04 4.16 -9.26
C TYR A 180 -1.28 3.53 -8.78
N ALA A 181 -2.35 4.30 -8.77
CA ALA A 181 -3.67 3.81 -8.36
C ALA A 181 -4.25 2.82 -9.37
N ILE A 182 -4.11 3.09 -10.66
CA ILE A 182 -4.59 2.22 -11.74
C ILE A 182 -3.84 0.90 -11.71
N GLU A 183 -2.50 0.93 -11.76
CA GLU A 183 -1.65 -0.26 -11.74
C GLU A 183 -1.91 -1.16 -10.53
N ASN A 184 -2.21 -0.54 -9.39
CA ASN A 184 -2.37 -1.26 -8.13
C ASN A 184 -3.84 -1.47 -7.72
N ASN A 185 -4.80 -1.09 -8.55
CA ASN A 185 -6.24 -1.14 -8.25
C ASN A 185 -6.57 -0.47 -6.90
N LEU A 186 -6.11 0.78 -6.73
CA LEU A 186 -6.29 1.56 -5.51
C LEU A 186 -7.27 2.72 -5.72
N LYS A 187 -7.79 3.25 -4.61
CA LYS A 187 -8.56 4.49 -4.59
C LYS A 187 -7.65 5.65 -4.16
N VAL A 188 -7.78 6.78 -4.84
CA VAL A 188 -7.08 8.02 -4.52
C VAL A 188 -8.08 9.06 -4.03
N ILE A 189 -7.75 9.75 -2.95
CA ILE A 189 -8.51 10.87 -2.43
C ILE A 189 -7.65 12.12 -2.58
N VAL A 190 -8.16 13.10 -3.33
CA VAL A 190 -7.55 14.41 -3.48
C VAL A 190 -8.37 15.42 -2.69
N SER A 191 -7.79 15.98 -1.64
CA SER A 191 -8.41 17.04 -0.83
C SER A 191 -7.89 18.41 -1.26
N THR A 192 -8.80 19.35 -1.49
CA THR A 192 -8.47 20.73 -1.85
C THR A 192 -9.17 21.71 -0.92
N ASN A 193 -8.59 22.90 -0.74
CA ASN A 193 -9.12 23.89 0.19
C ASN A 193 -10.31 24.72 -0.38
N THR A 194 -10.47 24.77 -1.71
CA THR A 194 -11.48 25.62 -2.34
C THR A 194 -12.33 24.88 -3.37
N ILE A 195 -13.59 25.32 -3.51
CA ILE A 195 -14.52 24.80 -4.54
C ILE A 195 -13.94 25.04 -5.95
N ASN A 196 -13.34 26.19 -6.19
CA ASN A 196 -12.76 26.52 -7.50
C ASN A 196 -11.66 25.52 -7.91
N LEU A 197 -10.83 25.07 -6.95
CA LEU A 197 -9.82 24.05 -7.23
C LEU A 197 -10.46 22.68 -7.50
N GLN A 198 -11.53 22.32 -6.79
CA GLN A 198 -12.28 21.09 -7.10
C GLN A 198 -12.85 21.12 -8.52
N GLU A 199 -13.47 22.22 -8.90
CA GLU A 199 -14.05 22.40 -10.24
C GLU A 199 -12.97 22.40 -11.33
N GLN A 200 -11.84 23.05 -11.09
CA GLN A 200 -10.69 22.98 -12.00
C GLN A 200 -10.21 21.55 -12.20
N LEU A 201 -10.02 20.79 -11.12
CA LEU A 201 -9.60 19.39 -11.20
C LEU A 201 -10.54 18.57 -12.08
N VAL A 202 -11.84 18.66 -11.83
CA VAL A 202 -12.84 17.81 -12.49
C VAL A 202 -13.14 18.25 -13.92
N ASN A 203 -13.20 19.55 -14.18
CA ASN A 203 -13.62 20.07 -15.48
C ASN A 203 -12.46 20.29 -16.46
N LYS A 204 -11.21 20.34 -15.96
CA LYS A 204 -10.04 20.64 -16.79
C LYS A 204 -8.93 19.58 -16.64
N ASP A 205 -8.44 19.35 -15.42
CA ASP A 205 -7.21 18.61 -15.23
C ASP A 205 -7.42 17.09 -15.41
N ILE A 206 -8.49 16.52 -14.86
CA ILE A 206 -8.83 15.10 -15.04
C ILE A 206 -9.18 14.76 -16.50
N PRO A 207 -10.02 15.54 -17.21
CA PRO A 207 -10.24 15.32 -18.64
C PRO A 207 -8.99 15.42 -19.50
N LEU A 208 -8.00 16.24 -19.09
CA LEU A 208 -6.69 16.30 -19.73
C LEU A 208 -5.92 15.00 -19.53
N LEU A 209 -5.89 14.49 -18.30
CA LEU A 209 -5.20 13.25 -17.96
C LEU A 209 -5.85 12.03 -18.61
N LYS A 210 -7.15 11.99 -18.79
CA LYS A 210 -7.85 10.94 -19.57
C LYS A 210 -7.44 10.87 -21.05
N LYS A 211 -6.78 11.89 -21.58
CA LYS A 211 -6.20 11.86 -22.93
C LYS A 211 -4.75 11.37 -22.95
N ILE A 212 -4.11 11.32 -21.79
CA ILE A 212 -2.70 10.96 -21.63
C ILE A 212 -2.60 9.53 -21.14
N ILE A 213 -3.50 9.11 -20.25
CA ILE A 213 -3.55 7.77 -19.65
C ILE A 213 -4.50 6.94 -20.52
N ASP A 214 -3.97 5.86 -21.10
CA ASP A 214 -4.74 4.98 -21.98
C ASP A 214 -5.77 4.11 -21.23
N GLU A 215 -5.57 3.89 -19.93
CA GLU A 215 -6.47 3.11 -19.09
C GLU A 215 -7.67 3.94 -18.64
N ASP A 216 -8.84 3.31 -18.60
CA ASP A 216 -10.04 3.97 -18.08
C ASP A 216 -10.07 3.99 -16.55
N PHE A 217 -10.44 5.12 -15.99
CA PHE A 217 -10.62 5.30 -14.56
C PHE A 217 -11.84 6.17 -14.25
N ASN A 218 -12.50 5.87 -13.14
CA ASN A 218 -13.65 6.60 -12.66
C ASN A 218 -13.25 7.63 -11.59
N TYR A 219 -13.95 8.74 -11.56
CA TYR A 219 -13.77 9.78 -10.54
C TYR A 219 -15.09 10.38 -10.10
N GLN A 220 -15.13 10.87 -8.87
CA GLN A 220 -16.32 11.47 -8.28
C GLN A 220 -15.95 12.63 -7.37
N ILE A 221 -16.76 13.69 -7.38
CA ILE A 221 -16.65 14.79 -6.41
C ILE A 221 -17.41 14.41 -5.14
N VAL A 222 -16.75 14.61 -4.00
CA VAL A 222 -17.39 14.55 -2.69
C VAL A 222 -17.40 15.96 -2.11
N LYS A 223 -18.58 16.49 -1.84
CA LYS A 223 -18.77 17.81 -1.22
C LYS A 223 -19.31 17.66 0.21
N GLY A 224 -18.91 18.56 1.10
CA GLY A 224 -19.51 18.66 2.44
C GLY A 224 -20.96 19.12 2.39
N ARG A 225 -21.73 18.89 3.47
CA ARG A 225 -23.17 19.21 3.54
C ARG A 225 -23.50 20.71 3.40
N GLY A 226 -22.52 21.61 3.44
CA GLY A 226 -22.70 23.05 3.35
C GLY A 226 -22.19 23.66 2.03
N ASN A 227 -21.86 22.86 1.03
CA ASN A 227 -21.35 23.31 -0.26
C ASN A 227 -22.27 22.91 -1.40
#